data_4ce21daffa795690f8333bf553a613aa
#
_entry.id   4ce21daffa795690f8333bf553a613aa
#
_cell.length_a   1.000
_cell.length_b   1.000
_cell.length_c   1.000
_cell.angle_alpha   90.00
_cell.angle_beta   90.00
_cell.angle_gamma   90.00
#
_symmetry.space_group_name_H-M   'P 1'
#
loop_
_entity.id
_entity.type
_entity.pdbx_description
1 polymer ?
#
loop_
_entity_poly.entity_id
_entity_poly.type
_entity_poly.pdbx_seq_one_letter_code
_entity_poly.pdbx_strand_id
1 'polypeptide(L)'
;MKNSPDFDFFAYQISINTSASQPQYIQVSQQIIQAIQRNYFKKGTLLPGTRLLSKLLKIHRNTAVAIYNELASQGWVEIIPNKGTFVLEPLQNNLKIKANSQKFHEIFTVANQTGFHFEKSFHLASTTEFSNAKYSINDGKPDIRLHPVSEFNRWYSAAMKRKMLPKKWDTYSEISISFFQTQLCNYLNTTRGFRISPQNILNTRSTEMSLYIVSQLLIKKNELVLVGSLSNYASNMIFQEAGAFIKTIPVDDEGLDIAFIKKNFENQKIRCVYICANRDYPTTIKLSAERRLQLLQLAKEVGFAIIEDDYDYDFQ
;
A
#
# COMPACT_ATOMS: atom_id res chain seq x y z
N MET A 1 -1.07 17.67 48.54
CA MET A 1 0.37 17.67 48.30
C MET A 1 0.55 17.57 46.79
N LYS A 2 1.18 18.56 46.14
CA LYS A 2 1.46 18.56 44.70
C LYS A 2 2.50 17.47 44.43
N ASN A 3 2.15 16.44 43.64
CA ASN A 3 3.12 15.47 43.16
C ASN A 3 4.09 16.23 42.25
N SER A 4 5.26 16.57 42.78
CA SER A 4 6.37 17.07 41.98
C SER A 4 6.80 15.95 41.02
N PRO A 5 7.04 16.22 39.71
CA PRO A 5 7.54 15.21 38.81
C PRO A 5 8.90 14.75 39.32
N ASP A 6 9.12 13.43 39.25
CA ASP A 6 10.42 12.83 39.53
C ASP A 6 11.39 13.20 38.41
N PHE A 7 12.13 14.29 38.60
CA PHE A 7 13.09 14.77 37.59
C PHE A 7 14.27 13.84 37.40
N ASP A 8 14.56 12.98 38.39
CA ASP A 8 15.63 12.02 38.35
C ASP A 8 15.42 10.97 37.26
N PHE A 9 14.16 10.60 36.99
CA PHE A 9 13.85 9.72 35.86
C PHE A 9 14.37 10.28 34.53
N PHE A 10 14.11 11.52 34.23
CA PHE A 10 14.50 12.16 32.97
C PHE A 10 16.02 12.40 32.91
N ALA A 11 16.67 12.60 34.02
CA ALA A 11 18.11 12.85 34.08
C ALA A 11 18.95 11.57 33.96
N TYR A 12 18.47 10.44 34.53
CA TYR A 12 19.30 9.24 34.72
C TYR A 12 18.76 7.97 34.04
N GLN A 13 17.48 7.88 33.72
CA GLN A 13 16.87 6.66 33.19
C GLN A 13 16.58 6.73 31.68
N ILE A 14 16.54 7.94 31.11
CA ILE A 14 16.36 8.09 29.66
C ILE A 14 17.72 8.09 28.96
N SER A 15 17.91 7.19 28.01
CA SER A 15 19.08 7.11 27.17
C SER A 15 18.76 7.50 25.72
N ILE A 16 19.63 8.31 25.11
CA ILE A 16 19.47 8.75 23.73
C ILE A 16 20.69 8.27 22.93
N ASN A 17 20.46 7.41 21.94
CA ASN A 17 21.49 7.01 21.00
C ASN A 17 21.47 7.94 19.78
N THR A 18 22.47 8.83 19.70
CA THR A 18 22.60 9.80 18.59
C THR A 18 23.04 9.15 17.27
N SER A 19 23.59 7.93 17.32
CA SER A 19 24.06 7.19 16.14
C SER A 19 23.00 6.24 15.60
N ALA A 20 21.83 6.13 16.26
CA ALA A 20 20.75 5.29 15.78
C ALA A 20 20.02 5.92 14.58
N SER A 21 19.50 5.10 13.68
CA SER A 21 18.66 5.54 12.56
C SER A 21 17.31 6.11 13.02
N GLN A 22 16.88 5.76 14.22
CA GLN A 22 15.63 6.22 14.79
C GLN A 22 15.75 7.65 15.35
N PRO A 23 14.84 8.58 15.01
CA PRO A 23 14.85 9.95 15.53
C PRO A 23 14.81 10.01 17.07
N GLN A 24 15.54 10.96 17.65
CA GLN A 24 15.66 11.12 19.12
C GLN A 24 14.29 11.27 19.82
N TYR A 25 13.35 12.01 19.21
CA TYR A 25 12.03 12.21 19.82
C TYR A 25 11.24 10.90 19.94
N ILE A 26 11.36 9.99 18.97
CA ILE A 26 10.74 8.66 19.02
C ILE A 26 11.36 7.82 20.13
N GLN A 27 12.71 7.80 20.23
CA GLN A 27 13.40 7.04 21.27
C GLN A 27 12.96 7.45 22.68
N VAL A 28 12.86 8.76 22.92
CA VAL A 28 12.45 9.29 24.22
C VAL A 28 10.96 9.04 24.48
N SER A 29 10.10 9.24 23.48
CA SER A 29 8.65 8.98 23.64
C SER A 29 8.38 7.54 24.03
N GLN A 30 9.05 6.59 23.40
CA GLN A 30 8.92 5.16 23.72
C GLN A 30 9.33 4.85 25.17
N GLN A 31 10.40 5.45 25.68
CA GLN A 31 10.86 5.25 27.04
C GLN A 31 9.88 5.86 28.06
N ILE A 32 9.30 7.02 27.76
CA ILE A 32 8.23 7.63 28.60
C ILE A 32 6.97 6.74 28.58
N ILE A 33 6.56 6.23 27.43
CA ILE A 33 5.44 5.28 27.31
C ILE A 33 5.67 4.06 28.21
N GLN A 34 6.86 3.46 28.15
CA GLN A 34 7.21 2.31 28.99
C GLN A 34 7.13 2.66 30.48
N ALA A 35 7.56 3.86 30.88
CA ALA A 35 7.46 4.33 32.27
C ALA A 35 6.01 4.49 32.71
N ILE A 36 5.13 5.00 31.85
CA ILE A 36 3.68 5.10 32.10
C ILE A 36 3.07 3.69 32.23
N GLN A 37 3.39 2.78 31.32
CA GLN A 37 2.90 1.40 31.33
C GLN A 37 3.34 0.61 32.56
N ARG A 38 4.54 0.90 33.07
CA ARG A 38 5.06 0.33 34.33
C ARG A 38 4.54 1.03 35.58
N ASN A 39 3.58 1.93 35.46
CA ASN A 39 3.03 2.75 36.54
C ASN A 39 4.05 3.64 37.28
N TYR A 40 5.19 3.93 36.66
CA TYR A 40 6.15 4.89 37.20
C TYR A 40 5.53 6.30 37.21
N PHE A 41 4.91 6.70 36.11
CA PHE A 41 4.07 7.90 36.03
C PHE A 41 2.59 7.52 36.07
N LYS A 42 1.90 7.96 37.13
CA LYS A 42 0.47 7.69 37.32
C LYS A 42 -0.38 8.71 36.55
N LYS A 43 -1.65 8.35 36.27
CA LYS A 43 -2.64 9.28 35.75
C LYS A 43 -2.64 10.62 36.50
N GLY A 44 -2.67 11.71 35.77
CA GLY A 44 -2.64 13.06 36.29
C GLY A 44 -1.25 13.54 36.75
N THR A 45 -0.19 12.74 36.61
CA THR A 45 1.18 13.19 36.84
C THR A 45 1.52 14.33 35.88
N LEU A 46 1.97 15.46 36.42
CA LEU A 46 2.47 16.58 35.62
C LEU A 46 3.90 16.27 35.19
N LEU A 47 4.14 16.22 33.88
CA LEU A 47 5.48 16.03 33.28
C LEU A 47 6.25 17.36 33.21
N PRO A 48 7.60 17.32 33.11
CA PRO A 48 8.42 18.52 32.99
C PRO A 48 7.99 19.39 31.81
N GLY A 49 7.96 20.70 31.92
CA GLY A 49 7.71 21.58 30.78
C GLY A 49 8.81 21.44 29.72
N THR A 50 8.52 21.76 28.46
CA THR A 50 9.44 21.55 27.32
C THR A 50 10.82 22.20 27.48
N ARG A 51 10.91 23.36 28.18
CA ARG A 51 12.18 24.01 28.49
C ARG A 51 13.01 23.23 29.52
N LEU A 52 12.35 22.65 30.51
CA LEU A 52 13.00 21.82 31.52
C LEU A 52 13.39 20.47 30.95
N LEU A 53 12.50 19.83 30.21
CA LEU A 53 12.78 18.56 29.53
C LEU A 53 13.98 18.67 28.61
N SER A 54 14.06 19.74 27.81
CA SER A 54 15.22 19.97 26.90
C SER A 54 16.55 20.12 27.67
N LYS A 55 16.53 20.74 28.85
CA LYS A 55 17.72 20.85 29.71
C LYS A 55 18.12 19.51 30.32
N LEU A 56 17.15 18.77 30.87
CA LEU A 56 17.39 17.46 31.51
C LEU A 56 17.99 16.45 30.55
N LEU A 57 17.44 16.40 29.31
CA LEU A 57 17.86 15.44 28.28
C LEU A 57 18.99 15.97 27.37
N LYS A 58 19.42 17.20 27.55
CA LYS A 58 20.43 17.88 26.70
C LYS A 58 20.08 17.84 25.21
N ILE A 59 18.79 18.05 24.87
CA ILE A 59 18.27 18.08 23.51
C ILE A 59 17.74 19.46 23.13
N HIS A 60 17.54 19.69 21.84
CA HIS A 60 16.94 20.95 21.38
C HIS A 60 15.48 21.07 21.84
N ARG A 61 15.03 22.31 22.13
CA ARG A 61 13.64 22.56 22.59
C ARG A 61 12.57 22.04 21.62
N ASN A 62 12.83 22.14 20.32
CA ASN A 62 11.88 21.61 19.31
C ASN A 62 11.76 20.08 19.38
N THR A 63 12.82 19.38 19.73
CA THR A 63 12.79 17.92 19.99
C THR A 63 11.94 17.61 21.22
N ALA A 64 12.04 18.42 22.29
CA ALA A 64 11.19 18.27 23.47
C ALA A 64 9.70 18.53 23.15
N VAL A 65 9.40 19.48 22.28
CA VAL A 65 8.02 19.71 21.79
C VAL A 65 7.55 18.51 20.96
N ALA A 66 8.39 17.98 20.07
CA ALA A 66 8.06 16.82 19.26
C ALA A 66 7.77 15.57 20.10
N ILE A 67 8.50 15.35 21.22
CA ILE A 67 8.25 14.27 22.18
C ILE A 67 6.82 14.37 22.75
N TYR A 68 6.42 15.53 23.22
CA TYR A 68 5.09 15.69 23.80
C TYR A 68 3.97 15.63 22.76
N ASN A 69 4.20 16.14 21.57
CA ASN A 69 3.23 15.99 20.48
C ASN A 69 3.05 14.52 20.07
N GLU A 70 4.13 13.74 20.03
CA GLU A 70 4.08 12.30 19.78
C GLU A 70 3.31 11.55 20.87
N LEU A 71 3.61 11.83 22.14
CA LEU A 71 2.90 11.24 23.28
C LEU A 71 1.40 11.62 23.30
N ALA A 72 1.07 12.86 22.94
CA ALA A 72 -0.31 13.33 22.86
C ALA A 72 -1.06 12.71 21.69
N SER A 73 -0.42 12.58 20.51
CA SER A 73 -1.02 11.93 19.34
C SER A 73 -1.37 10.46 19.57
N GLN A 74 -0.59 9.80 20.43
CA GLN A 74 -0.83 8.40 20.85
C GLN A 74 -1.75 8.29 22.09
N GLY A 75 -2.25 9.42 22.63
CA GLY A 75 -3.18 9.42 23.77
C GLY A 75 -2.56 9.09 25.12
N TRP A 76 -1.23 9.19 25.29
CA TRP A 76 -0.56 8.93 26.56
C TRP A 76 -0.54 10.14 27.48
N VAL A 77 -0.58 11.34 26.91
CA VAL A 77 -0.58 12.59 27.65
C VAL A 77 -1.58 13.59 27.06
N GLU A 78 -2.01 14.53 27.88
CA GLU A 78 -2.79 15.69 27.48
C GLU A 78 -1.97 16.97 27.69
N ILE A 79 -1.88 17.79 26.64
CA ILE A 79 -1.21 19.09 26.70
C ILE A 79 -2.27 20.16 26.97
N ILE A 80 -2.29 20.70 28.17
CA ILE A 80 -3.23 21.77 28.55
C ILE A 80 -2.49 23.12 28.45
N PRO A 81 -2.93 24.04 27.58
CA PRO A 81 -2.30 25.35 27.45
C PRO A 81 -2.18 26.06 28.80
N ASN A 82 -1.02 26.63 29.11
CA ASN A 82 -0.68 27.35 30.33
C ASN A 82 -0.74 26.53 31.64
N LYS A 83 -1.10 25.23 31.58
CA LYS A 83 -1.16 24.36 32.78
C LYS A 83 -0.07 23.28 32.75
N GLY A 84 0.30 22.77 31.57
CA GLY A 84 1.36 21.76 31.41
C GLY A 84 0.91 20.51 30.68
N THR A 85 1.74 19.49 30.74
CA THR A 85 1.49 18.18 30.10
C THR A 85 1.22 17.14 31.17
N PHE A 86 0.08 16.48 31.11
CA PHE A 86 -0.40 15.53 32.11
C PHE A 86 -0.52 14.13 31.52
N VAL A 87 -0.15 13.13 32.31
CA VAL A 87 -0.30 11.72 31.95
C VAL A 87 -1.78 11.34 31.96
N LEU A 88 -2.25 10.75 30.86
CA LEU A 88 -3.58 10.17 30.73
C LEU A 88 -3.63 8.73 31.25
N GLU A 89 -4.84 8.24 31.50
CA GLU A 89 -5.03 6.81 31.76
C GLU A 89 -4.91 6.04 30.44
N PRO A 90 -4.02 5.04 30.37
CA PRO A 90 -3.98 4.21 29.16
C PRO A 90 -5.35 3.58 28.92
N LEU A 91 -5.87 3.67 27.70
CA LEU A 91 -7.17 3.11 27.32
C LEU A 91 -7.32 1.59 27.50
N GLN A 92 -6.29 0.92 28.01
CA GLN A 92 -6.21 -0.55 28.17
C GLN A 92 -6.68 -1.08 29.53
N ASN A 93 -7.15 -0.25 30.48
CA ASN A 93 -7.39 -0.71 31.86
C ASN A 93 -8.84 -1.13 32.20
N ASN A 94 -9.70 -1.43 31.23
CA ASN A 94 -10.97 -2.09 31.56
C ASN A 94 -10.93 -3.62 31.49
N LEU A 95 -9.79 -4.22 31.18
CA LEU A 95 -9.55 -5.65 31.36
C LEU A 95 -8.58 -5.84 32.55
N LYS A 96 -9.15 -6.08 33.73
CA LYS A 96 -8.39 -6.56 34.90
C LYS A 96 -7.83 -7.97 34.61
N ILE A 97 -6.79 -8.04 33.79
CA ILE A 97 -6.01 -9.26 33.64
C ILE A 97 -4.91 -9.17 34.70
N LYS A 98 -5.03 -9.99 35.77
CA LYS A 98 -3.94 -10.22 36.72
C LYS A 98 -2.72 -10.69 35.93
N ALA A 99 -1.69 -9.84 35.86
CA ALA A 99 -0.46 -10.13 35.15
C ALA A 99 0.31 -11.27 35.85
N ASN A 100 0.15 -12.48 35.32
CA ASN A 100 1.08 -13.55 35.54
C ASN A 100 2.02 -13.56 34.31
N SER A 101 3.29 -13.23 34.49
CA SER A 101 4.25 -12.98 33.40
C SER A 101 4.46 -14.15 32.44
N GLN A 102 4.09 -15.36 32.82
CA GLN A 102 4.08 -16.53 31.95
C GLN A 102 2.88 -16.59 30.97
N LYS A 103 1.75 -15.93 31.28
CA LYS A 103 0.57 -15.92 30.40
C LYS A 103 0.61 -14.86 29.30
N PHE A 104 1.53 -13.90 29.34
CA PHE A 104 1.62 -12.88 28.29
C PHE A 104 2.09 -13.46 26.94
N HIS A 105 2.96 -14.48 26.98
CA HIS A 105 3.40 -15.16 25.74
C HIS A 105 2.28 -16.03 25.16
N GLU A 106 1.44 -16.64 26.00
CA GLU A 106 0.29 -17.43 25.53
C GLU A 106 -0.84 -16.56 24.96
N ILE A 107 -1.04 -15.33 25.48
CA ILE A 107 -2.08 -14.41 24.96
C ILE A 107 -1.73 -13.90 23.55
N PHE A 108 -0.45 -13.67 23.25
CA PHE A 108 -0.02 -13.29 21.89
C PHE A 108 -0.10 -14.46 20.90
N THR A 109 0.05 -15.70 21.37
CA THR A 109 -0.15 -16.90 20.54
C THR A 109 -1.64 -17.20 20.31
N VAL A 110 -2.51 -16.87 21.25
CA VAL A 110 -3.97 -17.05 21.14
C VAL A 110 -4.61 -15.99 20.22
N ALA A 111 -4.01 -14.80 20.08
CA ALA A 111 -4.50 -13.75 19.17
C ALA A 111 -4.46 -14.14 17.68
N ASN A 112 -3.80 -15.24 17.33
CA ASN A 112 -3.76 -15.76 15.95
C ASN A 112 -4.89 -16.76 15.65
N GLN A 113 -5.74 -17.11 16.64
CA GLN A 113 -6.91 -17.96 16.40
C GLN A 113 -8.18 -17.13 16.43
N THR A 114 -8.73 -16.91 15.25
CA THR A 114 -10.06 -16.29 15.09
C THR A 114 -11.13 -17.28 15.56
N GLY A 115 -12.25 -16.78 16.11
CA GLY A 115 -13.38 -17.62 16.54
C GLY A 115 -14.13 -18.29 15.39
N PHE A 116 -13.68 -18.13 14.15
CA PHE A 116 -14.24 -18.76 12.94
C PHE A 116 -13.13 -19.27 12.04
N HIS A 117 -13.44 -20.26 11.22
CA HIS A 117 -12.54 -20.79 10.21
C HIS A 117 -12.64 -19.98 8.92
N PHE A 118 -11.51 -19.62 8.33
CA PHE A 118 -11.44 -19.02 6.99
C PHE A 118 -10.33 -19.68 6.19
N GLU A 119 -10.59 -19.84 4.90
CA GLU A 119 -9.60 -20.38 3.97
C GLU A 119 -8.70 -19.27 3.47
N LYS A 120 -7.38 -19.52 3.49
CA LYS A 120 -6.40 -18.65 2.86
C LYS A 120 -6.24 -19.06 1.41
N SER A 121 -6.46 -18.11 0.48
CA SER A 121 -6.14 -18.36 -0.90
C SER A 121 -4.63 -18.32 -1.13
N PHE A 122 -4.07 -19.42 -1.63
CA PHE A 122 -2.67 -19.48 -2.06
C PHE A 122 -2.43 -18.65 -3.32
N HIS A 123 -3.44 -18.45 -4.15
CA HIS A 123 -3.35 -17.68 -5.39
C HIS A 123 -3.17 -16.17 -5.16
N LEU A 124 -3.47 -15.69 -3.95
CA LEU A 124 -3.29 -14.28 -3.57
C LEU A 124 -2.08 -14.06 -2.65
N ALA A 125 -1.30 -15.11 -2.38
CA ALA A 125 -0.08 -14.99 -1.58
C ALA A 125 1.02 -14.26 -2.37
N SER A 126 1.71 -13.33 -1.70
CA SER A 126 2.90 -12.70 -2.31
C SER A 126 4.00 -13.73 -2.47
N THR A 127 4.55 -13.81 -3.67
CA THR A 127 5.68 -14.70 -4.00
C THR A 127 7.03 -13.99 -3.94
N THR A 128 7.03 -12.66 -3.71
CA THR A 128 8.26 -11.89 -3.55
C THR A 128 8.78 -12.03 -2.12
N GLU A 129 9.79 -12.86 -1.93
CA GLU A 129 10.57 -12.89 -0.69
C GLU A 129 11.70 -11.87 -0.77
N PHE A 130 11.88 -11.10 0.30
CA PHE A 130 13.04 -10.22 0.44
C PHE A 130 14.28 -11.09 0.72
N SER A 131 15.20 -11.11 -0.23
CA SER A 131 16.48 -11.79 -0.06
C SER A 131 17.54 -10.82 0.47
N ASN A 132 18.28 -11.25 1.51
CA ASN A 132 19.49 -10.58 2.00
C ASN A 132 20.75 -11.00 1.23
N ALA A 133 20.61 -11.62 0.08
CA ALA A 133 21.73 -12.04 -0.76
C ALA A 133 22.52 -10.80 -1.25
N LYS A 134 23.84 -10.93 -1.32
CA LYS A 134 24.75 -9.88 -1.82
C LYS A 134 24.40 -9.46 -3.26
N TYR A 135 23.95 -10.39 -4.07
CA TYR A 135 23.47 -10.17 -5.42
C TYR A 135 22.05 -10.70 -5.54
N SER A 136 21.14 -9.87 -5.98
CA SER A 136 19.74 -10.23 -6.22
C SER A 136 19.43 -10.08 -7.71
N ILE A 137 19.01 -11.18 -8.35
CA ILE A 137 18.48 -11.14 -9.71
C ILE A 137 16.97 -11.00 -9.56
N ASN A 138 16.44 -9.85 -9.95
CA ASN A 138 15.02 -9.55 -9.91
C ASN A 138 14.56 -8.99 -11.25
N ASP A 139 13.28 -8.75 -11.40
CA ASP A 139 12.63 -8.23 -12.60
C ASP A 139 12.90 -6.73 -12.88
N GLY A 140 13.92 -6.14 -12.24
CA GLY A 140 14.37 -4.78 -12.50
C GLY A 140 13.45 -3.72 -11.88
N LYS A 141 13.72 -3.35 -10.63
CA LYS A 141 13.02 -2.19 -10.02
C LYS A 141 13.65 -0.89 -10.53
N PRO A 142 12.85 0.13 -10.82
CA PRO A 142 13.37 1.45 -11.19
C PRO A 142 14.29 2.00 -10.11
N ASP A 143 15.34 2.72 -10.53
CA ASP A 143 16.24 3.38 -9.58
C ASP A 143 15.50 4.54 -8.89
N ILE A 144 15.25 4.39 -7.60
CA ILE A 144 14.53 5.38 -6.79
C ILE A 144 15.21 6.76 -6.78
N ARG A 145 16.53 6.82 -7.05
CA ARG A 145 17.29 8.07 -7.12
C ARG A 145 16.90 8.93 -8.31
N LEU A 146 16.35 8.33 -9.37
CA LEU A 146 15.88 9.02 -10.55
C LEU A 146 14.47 9.62 -10.37
N HIS A 147 13.83 9.33 -9.24
CA HIS A 147 12.48 9.81 -8.98
C HIS A 147 12.49 11.33 -8.67
N PRO A 148 11.68 12.15 -9.32
CA PRO A 148 11.67 13.60 -9.15
C PRO A 148 10.95 14.01 -7.85
N VAL A 149 11.46 13.58 -6.69
CA VAL A 149 10.84 13.77 -5.36
C VAL A 149 10.63 15.25 -5.04
N SER A 150 11.59 16.12 -5.41
CA SER A 150 11.49 17.56 -5.18
C SER A 150 10.31 18.20 -5.92
N GLU A 151 10.03 17.75 -7.13
CA GLU A 151 8.92 18.25 -7.95
C GLU A 151 7.57 17.76 -7.38
N PHE A 152 7.47 16.49 -7.01
CA PHE A 152 6.29 15.96 -6.33
C PHE A 152 5.98 16.72 -5.04
N ASN A 153 6.99 16.98 -4.20
CA ASN A 153 6.82 17.76 -2.99
C ASN A 153 6.34 19.17 -3.26
N ARG A 154 6.85 19.81 -4.32
CA ARG A 154 6.41 21.15 -4.73
C ARG A 154 4.94 21.14 -5.19
N TRP A 155 4.56 20.19 -6.04
CA TRP A 155 3.18 20.07 -6.55
C TRP A 155 2.20 19.72 -5.42
N TYR A 156 2.57 18.79 -4.56
CA TYR A 156 1.77 18.42 -3.40
C TYR A 156 1.55 19.61 -2.46
N SER A 157 2.63 20.33 -2.11
CA SER A 157 2.55 21.51 -1.25
C SER A 157 1.72 22.63 -1.89
N ALA A 158 1.83 22.84 -3.21
CA ALA A 158 1.02 23.81 -3.93
C ALA A 158 -0.48 23.40 -3.93
N ALA A 159 -0.77 22.12 -4.11
CA ALA A 159 -2.14 21.62 -4.05
C ALA A 159 -2.76 21.81 -2.65
N MET A 160 -2.01 21.50 -1.59
CA MET A 160 -2.47 21.66 -0.20
C MET A 160 -2.68 23.14 0.20
N LYS A 161 -1.92 24.07 -0.40
CA LYS A 161 -2.07 25.51 -0.15
C LYS A 161 -3.26 26.15 -0.89
N ARG A 162 -3.81 25.49 -1.90
CA ARG A 162 -5.00 25.99 -2.60
C ARG A 162 -6.20 25.95 -1.67
N LYS A 163 -6.84 27.11 -1.44
CA LYS A 163 -8.04 27.26 -0.59
C LYS A 163 -9.32 26.60 -1.16
N MET A 164 -9.19 25.62 -2.03
CA MET A 164 -10.30 24.88 -2.62
C MET A 164 -10.70 23.65 -1.79
N LEU A 165 -10.53 23.72 -0.47
CA LEU A 165 -11.11 22.71 0.40
C LEU A 165 -12.63 22.88 0.42
N PRO A 166 -13.42 21.88 0.03
CA PRO A 166 -14.88 21.94 0.13
C PRO A 166 -15.29 22.24 1.59
N LYS A 167 -16.34 23.00 1.77
CA LYS A 167 -16.86 23.33 3.11
C LYS A 167 -17.36 22.11 3.90
N LYS A 168 -17.54 20.96 3.23
CA LYS A 168 -17.96 19.68 3.84
C LYS A 168 -17.00 18.58 3.44
N TRP A 169 -16.48 17.86 4.40
CA TRP A 169 -15.58 16.71 4.20
C TRP A 169 -16.24 15.57 3.41
N ASP A 170 -17.54 15.36 3.56
CA ASP A 170 -18.29 14.27 2.91
C ASP A 170 -18.29 14.37 1.38
N THR A 171 -18.21 15.61 0.84
CA THR A 171 -18.16 15.82 -0.62
C THR A 171 -16.73 15.85 -1.17
N TYR A 172 -15.71 15.88 -0.31
CA TYR A 172 -14.32 16.01 -0.73
C TYR A 172 -13.82 14.79 -1.51
N SER A 173 -14.17 13.58 -1.06
CA SER A 173 -13.74 12.34 -1.72
C SER A 173 -14.33 12.22 -3.13
N GLU A 174 -15.60 12.50 -3.30
CA GLU A 174 -16.26 12.41 -4.60
C GLU A 174 -15.74 13.45 -5.60
N ILE A 175 -15.57 14.71 -5.16
CA ILE A 175 -15.03 15.78 -6.01
C ILE A 175 -13.58 15.49 -6.41
N SER A 176 -12.75 15.01 -5.50
CA SER A 176 -11.34 14.73 -5.79
C SER A 176 -11.17 13.54 -6.72
N ILE A 177 -11.97 12.48 -6.55
CA ILE A 177 -11.98 11.31 -7.44
C ILE A 177 -12.43 11.73 -8.83
N SER A 178 -13.55 12.45 -8.94
CA SER A 178 -14.07 12.94 -10.22
C SER A 178 -13.08 13.87 -10.94
N PHE A 179 -12.41 14.76 -10.22
CA PHE A 179 -11.36 15.61 -10.79
C PHE A 179 -10.20 14.79 -11.34
N PHE A 180 -9.69 13.83 -10.56
CA PHE A 180 -8.59 12.96 -10.99
C PHE A 180 -8.98 12.13 -12.21
N GLN A 181 -10.16 11.50 -12.20
CA GLN A 181 -10.68 10.74 -13.34
C GLN A 181 -10.81 11.59 -14.60
N THR A 182 -11.26 12.84 -14.46
CA THR A 182 -11.36 13.78 -15.58
C THR A 182 -9.98 14.11 -16.16
N GLN A 183 -8.98 14.41 -15.32
CA GLN A 183 -7.63 14.70 -15.78
C GLN A 183 -6.98 13.48 -16.45
N LEU A 184 -7.15 12.28 -15.86
CA LEU A 184 -6.64 11.04 -16.41
C LEU A 184 -7.33 10.70 -17.75
N CYS A 185 -8.63 10.90 -17.84
CA CYS A 185 -9.39 10.73 -19.07
C CYS A 185 -8.86 11.64 -20.21
N ASN A 186 -8.64 12.92 -19.90
CA ASN A 186 -8.07 13.88 -20.87
C ASN A 186 -6.66 13.44 -21.31
N TYR A 187 -5.82 13.02 -20.37
CA TYR A 187 -4.48 12.51 -20.65
C TYR A 187 -4.53 11.31 -21.60
N LEU A 188 -5.29 10.27 -21.25
CA LEU A 188 -5.41 9.06 -22.04
C LEU A 188 -6.00 9.30 -23.44
N ASN A 189 -7.01 10.15 -23.56
CA ASN A 189 -7.58 10.51 -24.85
C ASN A 189 -6.58 11.28 -25.73
N THR A 190 -5.77 12.16 -25.14
CA THR A 190 -4.80 12.99 -25.86
C THR A 190 -3.54 12.21 -26.25
N THR A 191 -2.98 11.43 -25.32
CA THR A 191 -1.68 10.76 -25.51
C THR A 191 -1.79 9.39 -26.14
N ARG A 192 -2.89 8.67 -25.92
CA ARG A 192 -3.09 7.28 -26.38
C ARG A 192 -4.21 7.14 -27.40
N GLY A 193 -4.88 8.24 -27.75
CA GLY A 193 -5.97 8.24 -28.74
C GLY A 193 -7.22 7.49 -28.29
N PHE A 194 -7.41 7.28 -26.99
CA PHE A 194 -8.63 6.67 -26.48
C PHE A 194 -9.83 7.59 -26.72
N ARG A 195 -11.02 7.02 -26.73
CA ARG A 195 -12.30 7.74 -26.82
C ARG A 195 -13.17 7.36 -25.64
N ILE A 196 -12.66 7.65 -24.43
CA ILE A 196 -13.30 7.29 -23.16
C ILE A 196 -13.82 8.54 -22.44
N SER A 197 -14.71 8.31 -21.48
CA SER A 197 -15.21 9.31 -20.55
C SER A 197 -14.74 8.97 -19.11
N PRO A 198 -14.82 9.91 -18.15
CA PRO A 198 -14.43 9.62 -16.75
C PRO A 198 -15.13 8.41 -16.14
N GLN A 199 -16.36 8.10 -16.57
CA GLN A 199 -17.11 6.94 -16.09
C GLN A 199 -16.52 5.59 -16.54
N ASN A 200 -15.64 5.59 -17.54
CA ASN A 200 -14.93 4.39 -18.00
C ASN A 200 -13.63 4.13 -17.21
N ILE A 201 -13.34 4.95 -16.20
CA ILE A 201 -12.12 4.88 -15.43
C ILE A 201 -12.42 4.42 -14.00
N LEU A 202 -11.80 3.33 -13.58
CA LEU A 202 -11.79 2.86 -12.20
C LEU A 202 -10.37 2.97 -11.64
N ASN A 203 -10.21 3.75 -10.57
CA ASN A 203 -8.94 3.88 -9.88
C ASN A 203 -8.77 2.75 -8.86
N THR A 204 -7.65 2.07 -8.91
CA THR A 204 -7.30 1.00 -7.97
C THR A 204 -5.95 1.29 -7.30
N ARG A 205 -5.58 0.50 -6.29
CA ARG A 205 -4.32 0.67 -5.55
C ARG A 205 -3.13 -0.02 -6.21
N SER A 206 -3.38 -1.01 -7.06
CA SER A 206 -2.34 -1.77 -7.76
C SER A 206 -2.90 -2.46 -8.99
N THR A 207 -2.00 -2.91 -9.87
CA THR A 207 -2.34 -3.74 -11.05
C THR A 207 -3.03 -5.04 -10.64
N GLU A 208 -2.56 -5.70 -9.59
CA GLU A 208 -3.18 -6.93 -9.07
C GLU A 208 -4.63 -6.69 -8.64
N MET A 209 -4.91 -5.56 -7.98
CA MET A 209 -6.28 -5.21 -7.59
C MET A 209 -7.15 -4.94 -8.82
N SER A 210 -6.60 -4.28 -9.84
CA SER A 210 -7.31 -4.07 -11.12
C SER A 210 -7.66 -5.39 -11.77
N LEU A 211 -6.68 -6.28 -11.91
CA LEU A 211 -6.87 -7.62 -12.48
C LEU A 211 -7.86 -8.45 -11.67
N TYR A 212 -7.78 -8.40 -10.34
CA TYR A 212 -8.73 -9.09 -9.47
C TYR A 212 -10.16 -8.63 -9.72
N ILE A 213 -10.41 -7.31 -9.74
CA ILE A 213 -11.76 -6.76 -9.99
C ILE A 213 -12.26 -7.15 -11.38
N VAL A 214 -11.43 -7.00 -12.42
CA VAL A 214 -11.79 -7.37 -13.79
C VAL A 214 -12.08 -8.86 -13.89
N SER A 215 -11.27 -9.69 -13.24
CA SER A 215 -11.44 -11.15 -13.24
C SER A 215 -12.76 -11.55 -12.57
N GLN A 216 -13.10 -10.97 -11.42
CA GLN A 216 -14.37 -11.24 -10.73
C GLN A 216 -15.60 -10.81 -11.56
N LEU A 217 -15.47 -9.76 -12.37
CA LEU A 217 -16.54 -9.29 -13.24
C LEU A 217 -16.70 -10.14 -14.51
N LEU A 218 -15.58 -10.57 -15.11
CA LEU A 218 -15.60 -11.23 -16.41
C LEU A 218 -15.63 -12.75 -16.33
N ILE A 219 -14.95 -13.37 -15.36
CA ILE A 219 -14.66 -14.80 -15.36
C ILE A 219 -15.59 -15.52 -14.41
N LYS A 220 -16.18 -16.62 -14.90
CA LYS A 220 -16.91 -17.58 -14.09
C LYS A 220 -16.11 -18.89 -13.99
N LYS A 221 -16.47 -19.74 -13.04
CA LYS A 221 -15.81 -21.02 -12.81
C LYS A 221 -15.75 -21.85 -14.09
N ASN A 222 -14.54 -22.35 -14.41
CA ASN A 222 -14.20 -23.16 -15.57
C ASN A 222 -14.30 -22.45 -16.94
N GLU A 223 -14.41 -21.11 -16.97
CA GLU A 223 -14.33 -20.39 -18.25
C GLU A 223 -12.88 -20.29 -18.74
N LEU A 224 -12.71 -20.40 -20.06
CA LEU A 224 -11.41 -20.45 -20.71
C LEU A 224 -10.78 -19.07 -20.82
N VAL A 225 -9.60 -18.93 -20.24
CA VAL A 225 -8.74 -17.74 -20.33
C VAL A 225 -7.46 -18.11 -21.04
N LEU A 226 -7.11 -17.38 -22.10
CA LEU A 226 -5.88 -17.59 -22.87
C LEU A 226 -4.82 -16.57 -22.42
N VAL A 227 -3.60 -17.05 -22.22
CA VAL A 227 -2.43 -16.27 -21.81
C VAL A 227 -1.20 -16.68 -22.63
N GLY A 228 -0.18 -15.82 -22.69
CA GLY A 228 1.09 -16.20 -23.33
C GLY A 228 1.75 -17.40 -22.61
N SER A 229 2.56 -18.17 -23.34
CA SER A 229 3.26 -19.36 -22.80
C SER A 229 4.23 -19.03 -21.67
N LEU A 230 4.80 -17.81 -21.69
CA LEU A 230 5.61 -17.24 -20.64
C LEU A 230 4.89 -15.98 -20.13
N SER A 231 3.84 -16.12 -19.37
CA SER A 231 3.07 -15.00 -18.85
C SER A 231 3.38 -14.72 -17.40
N ASN A 232 2.97 -13.53 -16.91
CA ASN A 232 3.12 -13.15 -15.51
C ASN A 232 2.34 -14.13 -14.62
N TYR A 233 3.07 -14.85 -13.76
CA TYR A 233 2.47 -15.82 -12.84
C TYR A 233 1.47 -15.21 -11.88
N ALA A 234 1.69 -13.95 -11.41
CA ALA A 234 0.76 -13.28 -10.49
C ALA A 234 -0.60 -13.02 -11.15
N SER A 235 -0.60 -12.63 -12.43
CA SER A 235 -1.83 -12.50 -13.22
C SER A 235 -2.54 -13.85 -13.38
N ASN A 236 -1.79 -14.92 -13.64
CA ASN A 236 -2.34 -16.27 -13.77
C ASN A 236 -2.99 -16.75 -12.46
N MET A 237 -2.35 -16.48 -11.33
CA MET A 237 -2.90 -16.82 -10.01
C MET A 237 -4.22 -16.09 -9.76
N ILE A 238 -4.33 -14.81 -10.13
CA ILE A 238 -5.57 -14.03 -9.99
C ILE A 238 -6.69 -14.61 -10.87
N PHE A 239 -6.38 -15.00 -12.11
CA PHE A 239 -7.36 -15.65 -12.98
C PHE A 239 -7.81 -17.01 -12.41
N GLN A 240 -6.89 -17.81 -11.88
CA GLN A 240 -7.21 -19.08 -11.22
C GLN A 240 -8.09 -18.90 -9.99
N GLU A 241 -7.83 -17.86 -9.18
CA GLU A 241 -8.67 -17.50 -8.05
C GLU A 241 -10.10 -17.15 -8.45
N ALA A 242 -10.28 -16.51 -9.61
CA ALA A 242 -11.60 -16.27 -10.20
C ALA A 242 -12.25 -17.53 -10.78
N GLY A 243 -11.55 -18.67 -10.76
CA GLY A 243 -12.04 -19.95 -11.26
C GLY A 243 -11.75 -20.20 -12.76
N ALA A 244 -10.85 -19.46 -13.38
CA ALA A 244 -10.47 -19.62 -14.78
C ALA A 244 -9.86 -20.99 -15.08
N PHE A 245 -10.18 -21.53 -16.26
CA PHE A 245 -9.42 -22.58 -16.89
C PHE A 245 -8.40 -21.95 -17.85
N ILE A 246 -7.11 -21.93 -17.46
CA ILE A 246 -6.06 -21.24 -18.21
C ILE A 246 -5.48 -22.16 -19.26
N LYS A 247 -5.31 -21.64 -20.48
CA LYS A 247 -4.54 -22.26 -21.56
C LYS A 247 -3.50 -21.29 -22.10
N THR A 248 -2.33 -21.82 -22.38
CA THR A 248 -1.19 -21.04 -22.89
C THR A 248 -1.15 -21.02 -24.40
N ILE A 249 -0.77 -19.89 -24.97
CA ILE A 249 -0.59 -19.64 -26.39
C ILE A 249 0.89 -19.41 -26.66
N PRO A 250 1.47 -19.98 -27.71
CA PRO A 250 2.85 -19.71 -28.10
C PRO A 250 3.12 -18.22 -28.29
N VAL A 251 4.31 -17.80 -27.92
CA VAL A 251 4.82 -16.42 -28.12
C VAL A 251 6.11 -16.56 -28.92
N ASP A 252 6.20 -15.86 -30.05
CA ASP A 252 7.39 -15.79 -30.90
C ASP A 252 7.88 -14.33 -31.05
N ASP A 253 8.80 -14.06 -31.96
CA ASP A 253 9.39 -12.72 -32.16
C ASP A 253 8.39 -11.63 -32.57
N GLU A 254 7.19 -11.99 -32.98
CA GLU A 254 6.07 -11.05 -33.23
C GLU A 254 5.03 -10.99 -32.13
N GLY A 255 5.26 -11.68 -31.01
CA GLY A 255 4.37 -11.74 -29.84
C GLY A 255 3.44 -12.95 -29.87
N LEU A 256 2.25 -12.82 -29.31
CA LEU A 256 1.28 -13.91 -29.20
C LEU A 256 0.85 -14.44 -30.56
N ASP A 257 0.87 -15.77 -30.74
CA ASP A 257 0.46 -16.43 -32.01
C ASP A 257 -1.07 -16.48 -32.12
N ILE A 258 -1.61 -15.54 -32.89
CA ILE A 258 -3.06 -15.43 -33.12
C ILE A 258 -3.57 -16.55 -34.05
N ALA A 259 -2.76 -17.02 -35.00
CA ALA A 259 -3.12 -18.14 -35.89
C ALA A 259 -3.32 -19.42 -35.06
N PHE A 260 -2.47 -19.64 -34.07
CA PHE A 260 -2.61 -20.77 -33.15
C PHE A 260 -3.94 -20.71 -32.39
N ILE A 261 -4.36 -19.52 -31.91
CA ILE A 261 -5.66 -19.35 -31.24
C ILE A 261 -6.77 -19.77 -32.19
N LYS A 262 -6.78 -19.24 -33.40
CA LYS A 262 -7.81 -19.54 -34.40
C LYS A 262 -7.88 -21.05 -34.72
N LYS A 263 -6.74 -21.70 -34.93
CA LYS A 263 -6.66 -23.12 -35.27
C LYS A 263 -7.10 -24.05 -34.12
N ASN A 264 -6.72 -23.76 -32.90
CA ASN A 264 -6.85 -24.72 -31.80
C ASN A 264 -8.05 -24.45 -30.87
N PHE A 265 -8.65 -23.26 -30.93
CA PHE A 265 -9.75 -22.88 -30.09
C PHE A 265 -11.02 -22.43 -30.83
N GLU A 266 -11.10 -22.64 -32.15
CA GLU A 266 -12.24 -22.24 -32.97
C GLU A 266 -13.58 -22.72 -32.44
N ASN A 267 -13.63 -23.94 -31.88
CA ASN A 267 -14.84 -24.55 -31.35
C ASN A 267 -14.98 -24.41 -29.82
N GLN A 268 -14.11 -23.63 -29.18
CA GLN A 268 -14.12 -23.46 -27.75
C GLN A 268 -14.62 -22.03 -27.37
N LYS A 269 -15.46 -21.97 -26.36
CA LYS A 269 -15.92 -20.68 -25.85
C LYS A 269 -14.80 -20.00 -25.04
N ILE A 270 -14.02 -19.15 -25.70
CA ILE A 270 -13.02 -18.32 -25.04
C ILE A 270 -13.73 -17.22 -24.26
N ARG A 271 -13.37 -17.00 -23.00
CA ARG A 271 -13.91 -15.92 -22.18
C ARG A 271 -13.12 -14.63 -22.35
N CYS A 272 -11.80 -14.72 -22.21
CA CYS A 272 -10.91 -13.59 -22.46
C CYS A 272 -9.50 -14.06 -22.85
N VAL A 273 -8.76 -13.13 -23.46
CA VAL A 273 -7.34 -13.25 -23.77
C VAL A 273 -6.60 -12.14 -23.00
N TYR A 274 -5.58 -12.51 -22.22
CA TYR A 274 -4.73 -11.58 -21.52
C TYR A 274 -3.43 -11.35 -22.29
N ILE A 275 -3.07 -10.08 -22.47
CA ILE A 275 -1.89 -9.65 -23.23
C ILE A 275 -1.18 -8.48 -22.55
N CYS A 276 0.14 -8.36 -22.79
CA CYS A 276 0.94 -7.16 -22.57
C CYS A 276 1.45 -6.70 -23.94
N ALA A 277 0.63 -5.94 -24.68
CA ALA A 277 0.84 -5.72 -26.11
C ALA A 277 2.11 -4.92 -26.46
N ASN A 278 2.55 -4.01 -25.58
CA ASN A 278 3.72 -3.16 -25.83
C ASN A 278 5.02 -3.82 -25.40
N ARG A 279 4.99 -4.58 -24.30
CA ARG A 279 6.15 -5.28 -23.77
C ARG A 279 5.68 -6.50 -23.00
N ASP A 280 5.66 -7.64 -23.68
CA ASP A 280 5.23 -8.88 -23.06
C ASP A 280 6.15 -9.27 -21.89
N TYR A 281 5.56 -9.67 -20.77
CA TYR A 281 6.34 -10.10 -19.62
C TYR A 281 6.43 -11.63 -19.59
N PRO A 282 7.63 -12.24 -19.45
CA PRO A 282 8.94 -11.61 -19.24
C PRO A 282 9.77 -11.41 -20.51
N THR A 283 9.22 -11.73 -21.69
CA THR A 283 9.95 -11.80 -22.96
C THR A 283 10.36 -10.43 -23.50
N THR A 284 9.70 -9.36 -23.07
CA THR A 284 9.81 -7.99 -23.57
C THR A 284 9.42 -7.81 -25.04
N ILE A 285 8.91 -8.86 -25.68
CA ILE A 285 8.50 -8.85 -27.10
C ILE A 285 7.26 -7.98 -27.27
N LYS A 286 7.24 -7.24 -28.36
CA LYS A 286 6.11 -6.40 -28.73
C LYS A 286 5.17 -7.15 -29.67
N LEU A 287 3.87 -7.15 -29.35
CA LEU A 287 2.87 -7.69 -30.28
C LEU A 287 2.83 -6.86 -31.56
N SER A 288 3.07 -7.49 -32.72
CA SER A 288 3.12 -6.80 -34.00
C SER A 288 1.78 -6.12 -34.34
N ALA A 289 1.84 -5.05 -35.14
CA ALA A 289 0.62 -4.31 -35.53
C ALA A 289 -0.37 -5.22 -36.30
N GLU A 290 0.12 -6.12 -37.08
CA GLU A 290 -0.71 -7.09 -37.81
C GLU A 290 -1.42 -8.03 -36.83
N ARG A 291 -0.72 -8.62 -35.88
CA ARG A 291 -1.32 -9.50 -34.85
C ARG A 291 -2.30 -8.78 -33.92
N ARG A 292 -2.07 -7.50 -33.64
CA ARG A 292 -3.05 -6.69 -32.90
C ARG A 292 -4.38 -6.58 -33.65
N LEU A 293 -4.32 -6.32 -34.96
CA LEU A 293 -5.51 -6.28 -35.81
C LEU A 293 -6.19 -7.62 -35.89
N GLN A 294 -5.41 -8.71 -36.11
CA GLN A 294 -5.92 -10.08 -36.14
C GLN A 294 -6.62 -10.44 -34.80
N LEU A 295 -6.02 -10.10 -33.66
CA LEU A 295 -6.62 -10.37 -32.36
C LEU A 295 -7.93 -9.59 -32.14
N LEU A 296 -7.98 -8.32 -32.51
CA LEU A 296 -9.20 -7.50 -32.44
C LEU A 296 -10.31 -8.06 -33.33
N GLN A 297 -9.95 -8.47 -34.56
CA GLN A 297 -10.91 -9.09 -35.46
C GLN A 297 -11.43 -10.41 -34.91
N LEU A 298 -10.54 -11.27 -34.43
CA LEU A 298 -10.89 -12.57 -33.85
C LEU A 298 -11.77 -12.39 -32.60
N ALA A 299 -11.45 -11.41 -31.74
CA ALA A 299 -12.26 -11.10 -30.56
C ALA A 299 -13.69 -10.68 -30.93
N LYS A 300 -13.84 -9.92 -32.01
CA LYS A 300 -15.16 -9.52 -32.53
C LYS A 300 -15.93 -10.71 -33.14
N GLU A 301 -15.24 -11.59 -33.88
CA GLU A 301 -15.85 -12.77 -34.54
C GLU A 301 -16.32 -13.80 -33.51
N VAL A 302 -15.47 -14.11 -32.51
CA VAL A 302 -15.71 -15.17 -31.54
C VAL A 302 -16.47 -14.66 -30.30
N GLY A 303 -16.35 -13.37 -29.99
CA GLY A 303 -17.08 -12.73 -28.88
C GLY A 303 -16.38 -12.87 -27.53
N PHE A 304 -15.04 -12.77 -27.46
CA PHE A 304 -14.28 -12.77 -26.21
C PHE A 304 -13.76 -11.36 -25.85
N ALA A 305 -13.47 -11.16 -24.57
CA ALA A 305 -12.86 -9.92 -24.08
C ALA A 305 -11.33 -9.98 -24.21
N ILE A 306 -10.69 -8.83 -24.42
CA ILE A 306 -9.24 -8.66 -24.34
C ILE A 306 -8.95 -7.91 -23.04
N ILE A 307 -8.07 -8.45 -22.21
CA ILE A 307 -7.51 -7.77 -21.04
C ILE A 307 -6.08 -7.39 -21.44
N GLU A 308 -5.84 -6.10 -21.62
CA GLU A 308 -4.51 -5.56 -21.93
C GLU A 308 -3.90 -4.95 -20.67
N ASP A 309 -2.72 -5.46 -20.27
CA ASP A 309 -1.90 -4.91 -19.19
C ASP A 309 -0.79 -4.05 -19.82
N ASP A 310 -0.92 -2.73 -19.67
CA ASP A 310 -0.04 -1.74 -20.30
C ASP A 310 0.74 -0.97 -19.23
N TYR A 311 1.60 -1.70 -18.53
CA TYR A 311 2.27 -1.23 -17.30
C TYR A 311 3.42 -0.24 -17.55
N ASP A 312 3.95 -0.10 -18.78
CA ASP A 312 5.14 0.69 -19.05
C ASP A 312 5.07 1.56 -20.32
N TYR A 313 3.87 1.87 -20.80
CA TYR A 313 3.64 2.62 -22.03
C TYR A 313 4.43 3.94 -22.11
N ASP A 314 4.53 4.67 -21.02
CA ASP A 314 5.17 5.99 -21.00
C ASP A 314 6.72 5.92 -20.92
N PHE A 315 7.29 4.71 -20.86
CA PHE A 315 8.74 4.47 -20.76
C PHE A 315 9.34 3.84 -22.03
N GLN A 316 8.78 4.12 -23.19
CA GLN A 316 9.23 3.62 -24.49
C GLN A 316 10.20 4.58 -25.17
#